data_054867bceadc1923fb916ec230813cab
#
_entry.id   054867bceadc1923fb916ec230813cab
#
_cell.length_a   1.000
_cell.length_b   1.000
_cell.length_c   1.000
_cell.angle_alpha   90.00
_cell.angle_beta   90.00
_cell.angle_gamma   90.00
#
_symmetry.space_group_name_H-M   'P 1'
#
loop_
_entity.id
_entity.type
_entity.pdbx_description
1 polymer ?
#
loop_
_entity_poly.entity_id
_entity_poly.type
_entity_poly.pdbx_seq_one_letter_code
_entity_poly.pdbx_strand_id
1 'polypeptide(L)'
;MRTISASETLVDRKILDAAGIFLKRLDGRYPVRAGILFGSRARASHNTDSDADLAVVLSGASGDRRSASRDMAGLAFDVLMETGVLVDPLPLWEDELERRVAFSRPALIDAIWRDGVRL
;
A
#
# COMPACT_ATOMS: atom_id res chain seq x y z
N MET A 1 -13.17 -7.82 -9.92
CA MET A 1 -12.04 -6.92 -9.65
C MET A 1 -10.82 -7.73 -9.25
N ARG A 2 -9.70 -7.38 -9.76
CA ARG A 2 -8.51 -8.16 -9.44
C ARG A 2 -7.25 -7.32 -9.57
N THR A 3 -6.24 -7.71 -8.79
CA THR A 3 -4.89 -7.19 -8.88
C THR A 3 -3.99 -8.29 -9.45
N ILE A 4 -2.82 -7.93 -9.93
CA ILE A 4 -1.81 -8.93 -10.28
C ILE A 4 -0.88 -9.14 -9.09
N SER A 5 -0.19 -10.26 -9.04
CA SER A 5 0.76 -10.55 -7.98
C SER A 5 2.12 -9.95 -8.29
N ALA A 6 2.98 -9.85 -7.29
CA ALA A 6 4.34 -9.33 -7.45
C ALA A 6 5.15 -10.10 -8.49
N SER A 7 4.91 -11.42 -8.63
CA SER A 7 5.62 -12.24 -9.60
C SER A 7 5.20 -11.97 -11.04
N GLU A 8 4.05 -11.33 -11.25
CA GLU A 8 3.50 -11.06 -12.58
C GLU A 8 3.75 -9.61 -13.04
N THR A 9 4.35 -8.79 -12.19
CA THR A 9 4.47 -7.36 -12.45
C THR A 9 5.81 -7.00 -13.09
N LEU A 10 5.82 -5.85 -13.79
CA LEU A 10 7.03 -5.22 -14.31
C LEU A 10 7.56 -4.15 -13.35
N VAL A 11 7.01 -4.03 -12.15
CA VAL A 11 7.46 -3.07 -11.16
C VAL A 11 8.90 -3.36 -10.77
N ASP A 12 9.67 -2.29 -10.60
CA ASP A 12 11.07 -2.36 -10.21
C ASP A 12 11.23 -3.18 -8.91
N ARG A 13 12.18 -4.10 -8.93
CA ARG A 13 12.49 -4.96 -7.78
C ARG A 13 12.80 -4.15 -6.52
N LYS A 14 13.46 -3.02 -6.67
CA LYS A 14 13.80 -2.14 -5.56
C LYS A 14 12.54 -1.64 -4.84
N ILE A 15 11.51 -1.33 -5.60
CA ILE A 15 10.22 -0.88 -5.07
C ILE A 15 9.53 -2.04 -4.33
N LEU A 16 9.53 -3.21 -4.93
CA LEU A 16 8.94 -4.40 -4.30
C LEU A 16 9.64 -4.75 -3.00
N ASP A 17 10.97 -4.67 -2.97
CA ASP A 17 11.75 -4.98 -1.78
C ASP A 17 11.46 -3.98 -0.65
N ALA A 18 11.42 -2.68 -0.98
CA ALA A 18 11.13 -1.65 0.02
C ALA A 18 9.72 -1.82 0.62
N ALA A 19 8.73 -2.07 -0.24
CA ALA A 19 7.36 -2.30 0.21
C ALA A 19 7.27 -3.55 1.08
N GLY A 20 7.99 -4.61 0.71
CA GLY A 20 8.04 -5.85 1.49
C GLY A 20 8.65 -5.64 2.87
N ILE A 21 9.74 -4.88 2.94
CA ILE A 21 10.38 -4.54 4.22
C ILE A 21 9.40 -3.76 5.11
N PHE A 22 8.71 -2.78 4.52
CA PHE A 22 7.73 -1.99 5.24
C PHE A 22 6.62 -2.86 5.83
N LEU A 23 6.03 -3.74 5.01
CA LEU A 23 4.96 -4.62 5.47
C LEU A 23 5.42 -5.57 6.57
N LYS A 24 6.63 -6.08 6.45
CA LYS A 24 7.19 -6.96 7.47
C LYS A 24 7.33 -6.26 8.81
N ARG A 25 7.68 -5.00 8.81
CA ARG A 25 7.81 -4.21 10.04
C ARG A 25 6.46 -3.86 10.66
N LEU A 26 5.41 -3.82 9.87
CA LEU A 26 4.06 -3.63 10.38
C LEU A 26 3.50 -4.89 11.03
N ASP A 27 3.98 -6.05 10.62
CA ASP A 27 3.50 -7.32 11.14
C ASP A 27 3.70 -7.37 12.67
N GLY A 28 2.64 -7.73 13.39
CA GLY A 28 2.65 -7.70 14.84
C GLY A 28 2.19 -6.39 15.47
N ARG A 29 2.21 -5.28 14.72
CA ARG A 29 1.67 -3.99 15.18
C ARG A 29 0.24 -3.78 14.70
N TYR A 30 -0.07 -4.30 13.52
CA TYR A 30 -1.38 -4.18 12.89
C TYR A 30 -1.76 -5.52 12.29
N PRO A 31 -3.07 -5.81 12.21
CA PRO A 31 -3.54 -7.07 11.61
C PRO A 31 -3.51 -6.97 10.08
N VAL A 32 -2.31 -6.98 9.50
CA VAL A 32 -2.12 -6.81 8.05
C VAL A 32 -2.57 -8.06 7.32
N ARG A 33 -3.47 -7.88 6.35
CA ARG A 33 -3.97 -8.95 5.49
C ARG A 33 -3.27 -8.96 4.14
N ALA A 34 -2.98 -7.78 3.60
CA ALA A 34 -2.35 -7.66 2.30
C ALA A 34 -1.74 -6.28 2.13
N GLY A 35 -0.79 -6.19 1.22
CA GLY A 35 -0.27 -4.92 0.72
C GLY A 35 -0.48 -4.87 -0.78
N ILE A 36 -0.96 -3.76 -1.30
CA ILE A 36 -1.24 -3.57 -2.71
C ILE A 36 -0.60 -2.27 -3.19
N LEU A 37 0.43 -2.39 -4.04
CA LEU A 37 0.99 -1.22 -4.71
C LEU A 37 0.01 -0.72 -5.74
N PHE A 38 -0.16 0.59 -5.81
CA PHE A 38 -1.04 1.22 -6.79
C PHE A 38 -0.42 2.53 -7.27
N GLY A 39 -1.13 3.28 -8.11
CA GLY A 39 -0.61 4.53 -8.65
C GLY A 39 0.45 4.31 -9.72
N SER A 40 1.31 5.31 -9.93
CA SER A 40 2.27 5.29 -11.03
C SER A 40 3.34 4.21 -10.90
N ARG A 41 3.77 3.89 -9.68
CA ARG A 41 4.76 2.82 -9.45
C ARG A 41 4.20 1.46 -9.86
N ALA A 42 2.93 1.20 -9.55
CA ALA A 42 2.27 -0.06 -9.91
C ALA A 42 2.14 -0.20 -11.43
N ARG A 43 1.95 0.91 -12.14
CA ARG A 43 1.85 0.90 -13.60
C ARG A 43 3.20 0.91 -14.30
N ALA A 44 4.29 0.96 -13.55
CA ALA A 44 5.65 1.08 -14.07
C ALA A 44 5.83 2.31 -14.98
N SER A 45 5.00 3.34 -14.80
CA SER A 45 5.01 4.58 -15.59
C SER A 45 5.42 5.79 -14.76
N HIS A 46 6.31 5.58 -13.81
CA HIS A 46 6.75 6.59 -12.86
C HIS A 46 8.06 7.25 -13.30
N ASN A 47 8.37 8.37 -12.68
CA ASN A 47 9.73 8.89 -12.67
C ASN A 47 10.40 8.50 -11.34
N THR A 48 11.70 8.74 -11.23
CA THR A 48 12.50 8.29 -10.08
C THR A 48 12.12 8.93 -8.75
N ASP A 49 11.38 10.04 -8.79
CA ASP A 49 11.01 10.79 -7.58
C ASP A 49 9.61 10.45 -7.07
N SER A 50 8.88 9.57 -7.77
CA SER A 50 7.53 9.20 -7.35
C SER A 50 7.55 8.31 -6.12
N ASP A 51 6.63 8.58 -5.18
CA ASP A 51 6.43 7.72 -4.02
C ASP A 51 5.81 6.39 -4.46
N ALA A 52 6.08 5.36 -3.68
CA ALA A 52 5.45 4.06 -3.87
C ALA A 52 4.15 4.02 -3.06
N ASP A 53 3.01 4.26 -3.72
CA ASP A 53 1.71 4.23 -3.05
C ASP A 53 1.35 2.80 -2.67
N LEU A 54 1.15 2.55 -1.39
CA LEU A 54 0.91 1.21 -0.86
C LEU A 54 -0.37 1.18 -0.02
N ALA A 55 -1.38 0.48 -0.50
CA ALA A 55 -2.57 0.20 0.31
C ALA A 55 -2.23 -0.90 1.29
N VAL A 56 -2.37 -0.61 2.58
CA VAL A 56 -2.15 -1.59 3.64
C VAL A 56 -3.52 -2.06 4.10
N VAL A 57 -3.89 -3.26 3.68
CA VAL A 57 -5.21 -3.83 3.99
C VAL A 57 -5.17 -4.46 5.37
N LEU A 58 -6.01 -3.97 6.25
CA LEU A 58 -6.11 -4.43 7.63
C LEU A 58 -7.40 -5.22 7.84
N SER A 59 -7.31 -6.28 8.62
CA SER A 59 -8.48 -7.09 8.93
C SER A 59 -9.36 -6.39 9.96
N GLY A 60 -10.64 -6.70 9.94
CA GLY A 60 -11.59 -6.19 10.90
C GLY A 60 -12.30 -4.93 10.44
N ALA A 61 -13.00 -4.31 11.38
CA ALA A 61 -13.76 -3.10 11.13
C ALA A 61 -12.85 -1.87 11.13
N SER A 62 -13.28 -0.84 10.42
CA SER A 62 -12.54 0.42 10.31
C SER A 62 -12.20 1.00 11.68
N GLY A 63 -10.94 1.43 11.82
CA GLY A 63 -10.44 2.06 13.01
C GLY A 63 -10.05 3.51 12.77
N ASP A 64 -9.12 4.02 13.56
CA ASP A 64 -8.63 5.38 13.44
C ASP A 64 -7.55 5.48 12.36
N ARG A 65 -7.99 5.86 11.15
CA ARG A 65 -7.08 5.99 9.99
C ARG A 65 -5.99 7.03 10.21
N ARG A 66 -6.33 8.14 10.85
CA ARG A 66 -5.37 9.23 11.04
C ARG A 66 -4.21 8.78 11.93
N SER A 67 -4.54 8.08 13.01
CA SER A 67 -3.54 7.53 13.92
C SER A 67 -2.69 6.46 13.25
N ALA A 68 -3.31 5.55 12.53
CA ALA A 68 -2.61 4.50 11.79
C ALA A 68 -1.69 5.08 10.73
N SER A 69 -2.16 6.08 9.98
CA SER A 69 -1.35 6.74 8.94
C SER A 69 -0.11 7.41 9.52
N ARG A 70 -0.27 8.06 10.67
CA ARG A 70 0.85 8.74 11.33
C ARG A 70 1.91 7.75 11.79
N ASP A 71 1.48 6.64 12.38
CA ASP A 71 2.36 5.58 12.86
C ASP A 71 3.09 4.93 11.69
N MET A 72 2.37 4.64 10.62
CA MET A 72 2.95 4.05 9.41
C MET A 72 3.93 4.99 8.72
N ALA A 73 3.68 6.29 8.76
CA ALA A 73 4.59 7.28 8.17
C ALA A 73 5.96 7.24 8.84
N GLY A 74 6.01 7.03 10.15
CA GLY A 74 7.28 6.90 10.87
C GLY A 74 8.07 5.69 10.40
N LEU A 75 7.41 4.56 10.22
CA LEU A 75 8.07 3.35 9.70
C LEU A 75 8.49 3.53 8.24
N ALA A 76 7.70 4.23 7.45
CA ALA A 76 8.02 4.52 6.06
C ALA A 76 9.29 5.39 5.96
N PHE A 77 9.46 6.31 6.88
CA PHE A 77 10.68 7.13 6.94
C PHE A 77 11.91 6.26 7.18
N ASP A 78 11.83 5.30 8.09
CA ASP A 78 12.93 4.39 8.37
C ASP A 78 13.30 3.57 7.14
N VAL A 79 12.28 3.09 6.42
CA VAL A 79 12.49 2.34 5.17
C VAL A 79 13.16 3.22 4.11
N LEU A 80 12.75 4.48 4.01
CA LEU A 80 13.38 5.45 3.10
C LEU A 80 14.87 5.60 3.41
N MET A 81 15.22 5.72 4.69
CA MET A 81 16.62 5.87 5.09
C MET A 81 17.44 4.64 4.74
N GLU A 82 16.85 3.45 4.79
CA GLU A 82 17.57 2.21 4.50
C GLU A 82 17.63 1.86 3.02
N THR A 83 16.59 2.18 2.26
CA THR A 83 16.43 1.70 0.89
C THR A 83 16.48 2.79 -0.17
N GLY A 84 16.29 4.04 0.22
CA GLY A 84 16.17 5.15 -0.73
C GLY A 84 14.79 5.23 -1.39
N VAL A 85 13.84 4.39 -0.99
CA VAL A 85 12.49 4.37 -1.54
C VAL A 85 11.49 4.86 -0.50
N LEU A 86 10.72 5.90 -0.86
CA LEU A 86 9.64 6.38 0.00
C LEU A 86 8.37 5.60 -0.30
N VAL A 87 7.89 4.88 0.70
CA VAL A 87 6.59 4.21 0.67
C VAL A 87 5.56 5.17 1.25
N ASP A 88 4.45 5.37 0.54
CA ASP A 88 3.35 6.20 1.02
C ASP A 88 2.20 5.27 1.41
N PRO A 89 2.07 4.91 2.68
CA PRO A 89 1.10 3.91 3.11
C PRO A 89 -0.30 4.51 3.29
N LEU A 90 -1.29 3.78 2.80
CA LEU A 90 -2.70 4.10 3.00
C LEU A 90 -3.35 2.94 3.73
N PRO A 91 -3.65 3.08 5.03
CA PRO A 91 -4.37 2.03 5.75
C PRO A 91 -5.81 1.94 5.27
N LEU A 92 -6.22 0.73 4.91
CA LEU A 92 -7.58 0.42 4.47
C LEU A 92 -8.03 -0.84 5.17
N TRP A 93 -9.23 -0.79 5.75
CA TRP A 93 -9.79 -1.98 6.38
C TRP A 93 -10.54 -2.80 5.35
N GLU A 94 -10.62 -4.11 5.58
CA GLU A 94 -11.28 -5.02 4.65
C GLU A 94 -12.71 -4.60 4.31
N ASP A 95 -13.46 -4.10 5.29
CA ASP A 95 -14.83 -3.67 5.07
C ASP A 95 -14.92 -2.46 4.12
N GLU A 96 -13.91 -1.61 4.11
CA GLU A 96 -13.87 -0.47 3.19
C GLU A 96 -13.62 -0.89 1.75
N LEU A 97 -12.80 -1.90 1.55
CA LEU A 97 -12.56 -2.44 0.21
C LEU A 97 -13.81 -3.12 -0.34
N GLU A 98 -14.55 -3.82 0.51
CA GLU A 98 -15.77 -4.50 0.12
C GLU A 98 -16.94 -3.52 -0.10
N ARG A 99 -16.97 -2.46 0.70
CA ARG A 99 -18.02 -1.45 0.66
C ARG A 99 -17.47 -0.13 0.17
N ARG A 100 -17.00 -0.10 -1.05
CA ARG A 100 -16.33 1.08 -1.59
C ARG A 100 -17.17 2.35 -1.48
N VAL A 101 -18.50 2.21 -1.49
CA VAL A 101 -19.39 3.37 -1.38
C VAL A 101 -19.40 4.00 0.00
N ALA A 102 -18.95 3.28 1.02
CA ALA A 102 -18.84 3.80 2.38
C ALA A 102 -17.51 4.52 2.62
N PHE A 103 -16.58 4.39 1.69
CA PHE A 103 -15.28 5.07 1.76
C PHE A 103 -15.43 6.47 1.16
N SER A 104 -14.76 7.47 1.76
CA SER A 104 -14.88 8.86 1.30
C SER A 104 -14.28 9.11 -0.09
N ARG A 105 -13.45 8.18 -0.58
CA ARG A 105 -12.80 8.31 -1.89
C ARG A 105 -12.94 7.02 -2.70
N PRO A 106 -14.16 6.72 -3.19
CA PRO A 106 -14.39 5.46 -3.90
C PRO A 106 -13.57 5.30 -5.18
N ALA A 107 -13.22 6.41 -5.85
CA ALA A 107 -12.38 6.34 -7.03
C ALA A 107 -10.98 5.80 -6.71
N LEU A 108 -10.48 6.02 -5.50
CA LEU A 108 -9.20 5.48 -5.07
C LEU A 108 -9.26 3.96 -4.94
N ILE A 109 -10.36 3.44 -4.40
CA ILE A 109 -10.58 1.99 -4.32
C ILE A 109 -10.62 1.38 -5.73
N ASP A 110 -11.30 2.02 -6.66
CA ASP A 110 -11.35 1.56 -8.05
C ASP A 110 -9.95 1.52 -8.68
N ALA A 111 -9.13 2.54 -8.41
CA ALA A 111 -7.77 2.59 -8.93
C ALA A 111 -6.91 1.46 -8.36
N ILE A 112 -7.06 1.16 -7.08
CA ILE A 112 -6.34 0.08 -6.42
C ILE A 112 -6.67 -1.26 -7.08
N TRP A 113 -7.96 -1.52 -7.33
CA TRP A 113 -8.39 -2.76 -7.96
C TRP A 113 -7.97 -2.86 -9.42
N ARG A 114 -7.99 -1.73 -10.14
CA ARG A 114 -7.66 -1.73 -11.58
C ARG A 114 -6.16 -1.88 -11.83
N ASP A 115 -5.33 -1.14 -11.09
CA ASP A 115 -3.90 -1.03 -11.35
C ASP A 115 -3.03 -1.71 -10.29
N GLY A 116 -3.62 -2.23 -9.22
CA GLY A 116 -2.88 -2.70 -8.06
C GLY A 116 -2.04 -3.94 -8.31
N VAL A 117 -0.90 -3.98 -7.65
CA VAL A 117 0.00 -5.14 -7.61
C VAL A 117 0.02 -5.64 -6.17
N ARG A 118 -0.48 -6.83 -5.95
CA ARG A 118 -0.54 -7.42 -4.63
C ARG A 118 0.81 -8.06 -4.26
N LEU A 119 1.29 -7.71 -3.10
CA LEU A 119 2.57 -8.22 -2.59
C LEU A 119 2.39 -9.48 -1.76
#